data_a65b35e57f015346ff0bf9e07dd5e4b9
#
_entry.id   a65b35e57f015346ff0bf9e07dd5e4b9
#
_cell.length_a   1.000
_cell.length_b   1.000
_cell.length_c   1.000
_cell.angle_alpha   90.00
_cell.angle_beta   90.00
_cell.angle_gamma   90.00
#
_symmetry.space_group_name_H-M   'P 1'
#
loop_
_entity.id
_entity.type
_entity.pdbx_description
1 polymer ?
#
loop_
_entity_poly.entity_id
_entity_poly.type
_entity_poly.pdbx_seq_one_letter_code
_entity_poly.pdbx_strand_id
1 'polypeptide(L)'
;MDMTVLKEIFSISVWSMLQFFMSVAIWFLFFLAIERLGEMELAVSNIVRSVSALFSVIVNALSGVTSSLVSNLIGAGEKKNVFPLCRRIIRLEYAAGVPLVVLALLFHQSIIGAYTKNPTIVQAAWLPFAVMLLNYFFALPGYVYLNAVTGTGATRTVFIFQVTTTIAYLFCLWGLSHWNVPLAAYWAVEYLYVILLGMQAIIYLKYKQ
;
A
#
# COMPACT_ATOMS: atom_id res chain seq x y z
N MET A 1 14.71 34.66 0.67
CA MET A 1 14.08 33.37 0.32
C MET A 1 13.77 33.43 -1.17
N ASP A 2 14.33 32.54 -1.97
CA ASP A 2 14.16 32.58 -3.43
C ASP A 2 12.74 32.11 -3.79
N MET A 3 11.96 32.99 -4.39
CA MET A 3 10.56 32.71 -4.78
C MET A 3 10.47 31.60 -5.85
N THR A 4 11.53 31.40 -6.63
CA THR A 4 11.60 30.34 -7.64
C THR A 4 11.66 28.96 -6.96
N VAL A 5 12.54 28.80 -5.98
CA VAL A 5 12.66 27.57 -5.19
C VAL A 5 11.36 27.29 -4.43
N LEU A 6 10.72 28.30 -3.88
CA LEU A 6 9.45 28.16 -3.18
C LEU A 6 8.34 27.62 -4.10
N LYS A 7 8.22 28.15 -5.33
CA LYS A 7 7.25 27.68 -6.33
C LYS A 7 7.50 26.22 -6.74
N GLU A 8 8.77 25.83 -6.90
CA GLU A 8 9.13 24.45 -7.21
C GLU A 8 8.74 23.48 -6.08
N ILE A 9 9.04 23.85 -4.83
CA ILE A 9 8.65 23.06 -3.65
C ILE A 9 7.14 22.92 -3.59
N PHE A 10 6.38 24.02 -3.75
CA PHE A 10 4.92 23.98 -3.75
C PHE A 10 4.36 23.09 -4.87
N SER A 11 4.92 23.19 -6.08
CA SER A 11 4.49 22.40 -7.22
C SER A 11 4.62 20.88 -6.98
N ILE A 12 5.70 20.47 -6.32
CA ILE A 12 5.92 19.05 -5.96
C ILE A 12 5.03 18.65 -4.79
N SER A 13 4.92 19.49 -3.78
CA SER A 13 4.19 19.20 -2.54
C SER A 13 2.68 19.07 -2.76
N VAL A 14 2.09 19.88 -3.63
CA VAL A 14 0.64 19.82 -3.93
C VAL A 14 0.26 18.42 -4.44
N TRP A 15 1.01 17.84 -5.36
CA TRP A 15 0.73 16.50 -5.88
C TRP A 15 0.88 15.42 -4.81
N SER A 16 1.87 15.55 -3.92
CA SER A 16 2.05 14.64 -2.79
C SER A 16 0.91 14.75 -1.77
N MET A 17 0.43 15.96 -1.50
CA MET A 17 -0.73 16.19 -0.63
C MET A 17 -2.01 15.57 -1.22
N LEU A 18 -2.26 15.78 -2.51
CA LEU A 18 -3.40 15.18 -3.22
C LEU A 18 -3.33 13.65 -3.21
N GLN A 19 -2.13 13.09 -3.38
CA GLN A 19 -1.90 11.65 -3.28
C GLN A 19 -2.23 11.11 -1.89
N PHE A 20 -1.77 11.79 -0.84
CA PHE A 20 -2.07 11.40 0.55
C PHE A 20 -3.58 11.47 0.83
N PHE A 21 -4.25 12.54 0.41
CA PHE A 21 -5.69 12.68 0.53
C PHE A 21 -6.44 11.53 -0.17
N MET A 22 -6.04 11.19 -1.39
CA MET A 22 -6.61 10.05 -2.14
C MET A 22 -6.43 8.74 -1.39
N SER A 23 -5.26 8.50 -0.80
CA SER A 23 -5.01 7.28 -0.01
C SER A 23 -5.95 7.16 1.19
N VAL A 24 -6.19 8.26 1.90
CA VAL A 24 -7.15 8.28 3.02
C VAL A 24 -8.59 8.07 2.53
N ALA A 25 -8.97 8.73 1.42
CA ALA A 25 -10.29 8.58 0.83
C ALA A 25 -10.59 7.14 0.38
N ILE A 26 -9.60 6.43 -0.18
CA ILE A 26 -9.75 5.02 -0.58
C ILE A 26 -10.07 4.15 0.64
N TRP A 27 -9.36 4.31 1.75
CA TRP A 27 -9.64 3.59 2.99
C TRP A 27 -11.04 3.89 3.51
N PHE A 28 -11.49 5.13 3.46
CA PHE A 28 -12.84 5.50 3.85
C PHE A 28 -13.89 4.79 2.98
N LEU A 29 -13.72 4.81 1.64
CA LEU A 29 -14.63 4.17 0.70
C LEU A 29 -14.64 2.63 0.86
N PHE A 30 -13.49 2.04 1.17
CA PHE A 30 -13.39 0.61 1.49
C PHE A 30 -14.23 0.26 2.72
N PHE A 31 -14.09 1.02 3.80
CA PHE A 31 -14.89 0.77 5.01
C PHE A 31 -16.37 1.03 4.82
N LEU A 32 -16.73 2.02 4.01
CA LEU A 32 -18.12 2.27 3.63
C LEU A 32 -18.74 1.10 2.85
N ALA A 33 -17.94 0.44 2.00
CA ALA A 33 -18.37 -0.77 1.29
C ALA A 33 -18.56 -1.96 2.25
N ILE A 34 -17.68 -2.12 3.26
CA ILE A 34 -17.77 -3.19 4.26
C ILE A 34 -18.92 -2.97 5.24
N GLU A 35 -19.21 -1.73 5.62
CA GLU A 35 -20.32 -1.39 6.52
C GLU A 35 -21.67 -1.94 6.00
N ARG A 36 -21.83 -1.99 4.67
CA ARG A 36 -23.04 -2.57 4.03
C ARG A 36 -23.16 -4.08 4.18
N LEU A 37 -22.07 -4.78 4.53
CA LEU A 37 -22.09 -6.24 4.74
C LEU A 37 -22.63 -6.61 6.11
N GLY A 38 -22.45 -5.74 7.12
CA GLY A 38 -22.93 -5.94 8.47
C GLY A 38 -21.94 -5.54 9.55
N GLU A 39 -22.41 -5.51 10.79
CA GLU A 39 -21.62 -5.12 11.95
C GLU A 39 -20.47 -6.09 12.25
N MET A 40 -20.69 -7.38 12.01
CA MET A 40 -19.68 -8.40 12.23
C MET A 40 -18.50 -8.24 11.27
N GLU A 41 -18.76 -8.05 9.98
CA GLU A 41 -17.76 -7.82 8.94
C GLU A 41 -16.98 -6.52 9.19
N LEU A 42 -17.68 -5.49 9.66
CA LEU A 42 -17.06 -4.23 10.05
C LEU A 42 -16.13 -4.40 11.26
N ALA A 43 -16.57 -5.13 12.30
CA ALA A 43 -15.76 -5.43 13.47
C ALA A 43 -14.49 -6.23 13.11
N VAL A 44 -14.64 -7.27 12.29
CA VAL A 44 -13.52 -8.06 11.75
C VAL A 44 -12.55 -7.17 11.00
N SER A 45 -13.04 -6.31 10.11
CA SER A 45 -12.21 -5.45 9.29
C SER A 45 -11.45 -4.40 10.11
N ASN A 46 -12.03 -3.89 11.18
CA ASN A 46 -11.34 -2.99 12.09
C ASN A 46 -10.16 -3.67 12.80
N ILE A 47 -10.31 -4.93 13.19
CA ILE A 47 -9.22 -5.72 13.79
C ILE A 47 -8.11 -5.94 12.75
N VAL A 48 -8.47 -6.43 11.55
CA VAL A 48 -7.52 -6.68 10.46
C VAL A 48 -6.76 -5.41 10.08
N ARG A 49 -7.45 -4.26 9.97
CA ARG A 49 -6.83 -2.96 9.72
C ARG A 49 -5.86 -2.54 10.82
N SER A 50 -6.22 -2.75 12.08
CA SER A 50 -5.36 -2.38 13.21
C SER A 50 -4.04 -3.13 13.18
N VAL A 51 -4.08 -4.42 12.85
CA VAL A 51 -2.87 -5.22 12.67
C VAL A 51 -2.11 -4.80 11.40
N SER A 52 -2.82 -4.55 10.28
CA SER A 52 -2.24 -4.04 9.04
C SER A 52 -1.45 -2.74 9.27
N ALA A 53 -1.95 -1.85 10.14
CA ALA A 53 -1.26 -0.61 10.45
C ALA A 53 0.14 -0.82 11.05
N LEU A 54 0.34 -1.87 11.86
CA LEU A 54 1.65 -2.22 12.42
C LEU A 54 2.63 -2.66 11.32
N PHE A 55 2.17 -3.48 10.38
CA PHE A 55 2.99 -3.90 9.23
C PHE A 55 3.30 -2.74 8.29
N SER A 56 2.36 -1.83 8.09
CA SER A 56 2.54 -0.66 7.22
C SER A 56 3.66 0.28 7.71
N VAL A 57 3.97 0.31 9.00
CA VAL A 57 5.10 1.09 9.53
C VAL A 57 6.42 0.64 8.91
N ILE A 58 6.65 -0.68 8.81
CA ILE A 58 7.88 -1.23 8.22
C ILE A 58 7.94 -0.90 6.72
N VAL A 59 6.84 -1.13 6.00
CA VAL A 59 6.74 -0.81 4.57
C VAL A 59 7.02 0.66 4.32
N ASN A 60 6.36 1.55 5.05
CA ASN A 60 6.50 2.99 4.86
C ASN A 60 7.91 3.50 5.22
N ALA A 61 8.53 2.94 6.27
CA ALA A 61 9.88 3.34 6.67
C ALA A 61 10.92 2.99 5.60
N LEU A 62 10.92 1.75 5.11
CA LEU A 62 11.92 1.28 4.14
C LEU A 62 11.61 1.78 2.72
N SER A 63 10.35 1.73 2.29
CA SER A 63 9.96 2.26 0.97
C SER A 63 10.16 3.78 0.89
N GLY A 64 9.89 4.52 1.98
CA GLY A 64 10.07 5.97 2.03
C GLY A 64 11.52 6.41 1.80
N VAL A 65 12.49 5.68 2.36
CA VAL A 65 13.93 5.93 2.13
C VAL A 65 14.29 5.79 0.65
N THR A 66 13.58 4.95 -0.11
CA THR A 66 13.83 4.77 -1.55
C THR A 66 13.75 6.07 -2.32
N SER A 67 12.78 6.93 -2.02
CA SER A 67 12.62 8.22 -2.68
C SER A 67 13.86 9.10 -2.54
N SER A 68 14.40 9.23 -1.32
CA SER A 68 15.59 10.02 -1.05
C SER A 68 16.84 9.44 -1.72
N LEU A 69 17.02 8.11 -1.64
CA LEU A 69 18.17 7.44 -2.25
C LEU A 69 18.16 7.55 -3.78
N VAL A 70 16.98 7.39 -4.40
CA VAL A 70 16.83 7.55 -5.85
C VAL A 70 17.09 8.99 -6.27
N SER A 71 16.60 9.98 -5.51
CA SER A 71 16.86 11.38 -5.76
C SER A 71 18.36 11.68 -5.76
N ASN A 72 19.12 11.14 -4.79
CA ASN A 72 20.56 11.27 -4.71
C ASN A 72 21.27 10.61 -5.91
N LEU A 73 20.87 9.41 -6.32
CA LEU A 73 21.45 8.73 -7.50
C LEU A 73 21.23 9.54 -8.78
N ILE A 74 20.04 10.13 -8.95
CA ILE A 74 19.73 10.95 -10.11
C ILE A 74 20.57 12.23 -10.10
N GLY A 75 20.72 12.88 -8.93
CA GLY A 75 21.57 14.05 -8.76
C GLY A 75 23.04 13.76 -9.05
N ALA A 76 23.51 12.55 -8.74
CA ALA A 76 24.86 12.08 -9.09
C ALA A 76 25.03 11.62 -10.55
N GLY A 77 23.98 11.62 -11.36
CA GLY A 77 24.02 11.13 -12.75
C GLY A 77 23.97 9.60 -12.89
N GLU A 78 23.76 8.87 -11.79
CA GLU A 78 23.82 7.40 -11.73
C GLU A 78 22.45 6.72 -11.95
N LYS A 79 21.70 7.14 -12.94
CA LYS A 79 20.34 6.61 -13.21
C LYS A 79 20.28 5.09 -13.35
N LYS A 80 21.32 4.47 -13.91
CA LYS A 80 21.43 3.01 -14.11
C LYS A 80 21.37 2.23 -12.79
N ASN A 81 21.69 2.86 -11.67
CA ASN A 81 21.73 2.24 -10.35
C ASN A 81 20.36 2.24 -9.63
N VAL A 82 19.32 2.86 -10.20
CA VAL A 82 17.98 2.93 -9.60
C VAL A 82 17.35 1.54 -9.42
N PHE A 83 17.32 0.70 -10.45
CA PHE A 83 16.78 -0.67 -10.33
C PHE A 83 17.58 -1.57 -9.39
N PRO A 84 18.94 -1.60 -9.45
CA PRO A 84 19.74 -2.31 -8.45
C PRO A 84 19.45 -1.86 -7.01
N LEU A 85 19.30 -0.55 -6.78
CA LEU A 85 18.92 -0.02 -5.47
C LEU A 85 17.55 -0.52 -5.02
N CYS A 86 16.52 -0.40 -5.85
CA CYS A 86 15.18 -0.89 -5.54
C CYS A 86 15.20 -2.38 -5.17
N ARG A 87 15.92 -3.21 -5.92
CA ARG A 87 16.05 -4.64 -5.61
C ARG A 87 16.73 -4.91 -4.26
N ARG A 88 17.70 -4.09 -3.86
CA ARG A 88 18.35 -4.22 -2.54
C ARG A 88 17.36 -3.87 -1.42
N ILE A 89 16.61 -2.79 -1.58
CA ILE A 89 15.61 -2.38 -0.59
C ILE A 89 14.50 -3.44 -0.48
N ILE A 90 13.97 -3.96 -1.60
CA ILE A 90 12.98 -5.03 -1.61
C ILE A 90 13.49 -6.28 -0.87
N ARG A 91 14.76 -6.66 -1.05
CA ARG A 91 15.34 -7.79 -0.30
C ARG A 91 15.39 -7.53 1.20
N LEU A 92 15.72 -6.31 1.62
CA LEU A 92 15.70 -5.90 3.02
C LEU A 92 14.28 -5.92 3.59
N GLU A 93 13.31 -5.41 2.83
CA GLU A 93 11.89 -5.45 3.22
C GLU A 93 11.40 -6.88 3.39
N TYR A 94 11.74 -7.78 2.46
CA TYR A 94 11.38 -9.20 2.59
C TYR A 94 12.10 -9.86 3.77
N ALA A 95 13.37 -9.55 3.99
CA ALA A 95 14.12 -10.11 5.11
C ALA A 95 13.53 -9.71 6.48
N ALA A 96 13.01 -8.49 6.59
CA ALA A 96 12.35 -8.01 7.80
C ALA A 96 10.86 -8.43 7.87
N GLY A 97 10.14 -8.33 6.76
CA GLY A 97 8.67 -8.49 6.72
C GLY A 97 8.23 -9.96 6.71
N VAL A 98 8.93 -10.85 5.97
CA VAL A 98 8.52 -12.26 5.87
C VAL A 98 8.49 -12.97 7.21
N PRO A 99 9.52 -12.88 8.08
CA PRO A 99 9.47 -13.49 9.40
C PRO A 99 8.28 -12.98 10.24
N LEU A 100 7.98 -11.68 10.16
CA LEU A 100 6.86 -11.10 10.89
C LEU A 100 5.51 -11.57 10.36
N VAL A 101 5.35 -11.70 9.03
CA VAL A 101 4.14 -12.27 8.42
C VAL A 101 3.97 -13.73 8.87
N VAL A 102 5.04 -14.53 8.84
CA VAL A 102 4.98 -15.93 9.29
C VAL A 102 4.61 -16.03 10.77
N LEU A 103 5.23 -15.21 11.63
CA LEU A 103 4.88 -15.17 13.06
C LEU A 103 3.43 -14.75 13.27
N ALA A 104 2.95 -13.73 12.54
CA ALA A 104 1.57 -13.27 12.65
C ALA A 104 0.57 -14.35 12.19
N LEU A 105 0.88 -15.12 11.15
CA LEU A 105 0.05 -16.24 10.70
C LEU A 105 0.04 -17.38 11.73
N LEU A 106 1.18 -17.69 12.34
CA LEU A 106 1.28 -18.76 13.37
C LEU A 106 0.53 -18.38 14.65
N PHE A 107 0.63 -17.11 15.07
CA PHE A 107 0.03 -16.61 16.31
C PHE A 107 -1.28 -15.83 16.08
N HIS A 108 -1.95 -16.02 14.94
CA HIS A 108 -3.14 -15.27 14.56
C HIS A 108 -4.25 -15.29 15.63
N GLN A 109 -4.49 -16.44 16.28
CA GLN A 109 -5.50 -16.56 17.34
C GLN A 109 -5.18 -15.67 18.53
N SER A 110 -3.92 -15.62 18.96
CA SER A 110 -3.47 -14.77 20.06
C SER A 110 -3.56 -13.29 19.68
N ILE A 111 -3.16 -12.95 18.44
CA ILE A 111 -3.19 -11.57 17.94
C ILE A 111 -4.63 -11.08 17.84
N ILE A 112 -5.51 -11.83 17.20
CA ILE A 112 -6.93 -11.46 17.03
C ILE A 112 -7.63 -11.48 18.41
N GLY A 113 -7.32 -12.48 19.26
CA GLY A 113 -7.84 -12.62 20.62
C GLY A 113 -7.44 -11.49 21.57
N ALA A 114 -6.40 -10.72 21.28
CA ALA A 114 -6.04 -9.52 22.01
C ALA A 114 -7.03 -8.36 21.75
N TYR A 115 -7.71 -8.35 20.60
CA TYR A 115 -8.70 -7.33 20.25
C TYR A 115 -10.12 -7.69 20.67
N THR A 116 -10.45 -8.98 20.72
CA THR A 116 -11.81 -9.45 21.05
C THR A 116 -11.79 -10.80 21.72
N LYS A 117 -12.68 -10.98 22.69
CA LYS A 117 -12.92 -12.29 23.34
C LYS A 117 -14.06 -13.08 22.70
N ASN A 118 -14.72 -12.51 21.68
CA ASN A 118 -15.81 -13.19 20.99
C ASN A 118 -15.25 -14.25 20.03
N PRO A 119 -15.49 -15.56 20.29
CA PRO A 119 -14.92 -16.63 19.47
C PRO A 119 -15.42 -16.62 18.02
N THR A 120 -16.63 -16.14 17.77
CA THR A 120 -17.22 -16.02 16.44
C THR A 120 -16.45 -15.02 15.60
N ILE A 121 -16.08 -13.86 16.16
CA ILE A 121 -15.29 -12.83 15.48
C ILE A 121 -13.86 -13.35 15.23
N VAL A 122 -13.25 -14.02 16.22
CA VAL A 122 -11.89 -14.60 16.06
C VAL A 122 -11.86 -15.58 14.90
N GLN A 123 -12.86 -16.45 14.80
CA GLN A 123 -12.94 -17.43 13.71
C GLN A 123 -13.22 -16.78 12.35
N ALA A 124 -14.12 -15.80 12.29
CA ALA A 124 -14.44 -15.08 11.05
C ALA A 124 -13.29 -14.21 10.54
N ALA A 125 -12.45 -13.71 11.45
CA ALA A 125 -11.33 -12.83 11.10
C ALA A 125 -10.14 -13.58 10.46
N TRP A 126 -10.03 -14.90 10.61
CA TRP A 126 -8.89 -15.67 10.14
C TRP A 126 -8.60 -15.48 8.64
N LEU A 127 -9.60 -15.67 7.79
CA LEU A 127 -9.40 -15.62 6.35
C LEU A 127 -9.09 -14.20 5.85
N PRO A 128 -9.84 -13.14 6.21
CA PRO A 128 -9.47 -11.76 5.88
C PRO A 128 -8.08 -11.36 6.39
N PHE A 129 -7.71 -11.82 7.59
CA PHE A 129 -6.40 -11.57 8.20
C PHE A 129 -5.27 -12.22 7.39
N ALA A 130 -5.43 -13.49 6.99
CA ALA A 130 -4.45 -14.18 6.16
C ALA A 130 -4.31 -13.53 4.79
N VAL A 131 -5.43 -13.15 4.14
CA VAL A 131 -5.44 -12.43 2.87
C VAL A 131 -4.68 -11.10 3.01
N MET A 132 -4.96 -10.32 4.04
CA MET A 132 -4.26 -9.05 4.31
C MET A 132 -2.76 -9.26 4.49
N LEU A 133 -2.33 -10.26 5.28
CA LEU A 133 -0.90 -10.52 5.50
C LEU A 133 -0.19 -10.95 4.22
N LEU A 134 -0.81 -11.80 3.41
CA LEU A 134 -0.23 -12.23 2.14
C LEU A 134 -0.12 -11.09 1.12
N ASN A 135 -0.95 -10.06 1.22
CA ASN A 135 -0.85 -8.87 0.38
C ASN A 135 0.51 -8.17 0.51
N TYR A 136 1.19 -8.27 1.65
CA TYR A 136 2.50 -7.65 1.83
C TYR A 136 3.55 -8.15 0.86
N PHE A 137 3.46 -9.40 0.36
CA PHE A 137 4.37 -9.90 -0.68
C PHE A 137 4.31 -9.08 -1.98
N PHE A 138 3.15 -8.50 -2.29
CA PHE A 138 2.97 -7.64 -3.46
C PHE A 138 3.15 -6.17 -3.12
N ALA A 139 2.76 -5.76 -1.92
CA ALA A 139 2.84 -4.39 -1.45
C ALA A 139 4.28 -3.89 -1.31
N LEU A 140 5.19 -4.73 -0.76
CA LEU A 140 6.60 -4.37 -0.58
C LEU A 140 7.26 -3.89 -1.89
N PRO A 141 7.32 -4.69 -2.97
CA PRO A 141 7.91 -4.21 -4.21
C PRO A 141 7.10 -3.07 -4.86
N GLY A 142 5.78 -3.09 -4.74
CA GLY A 142 4.90 -2.07 -5.29
C GLY A 142 5.22 -0.69 -4.75
N TYR A 143 5.31 -0.54 -3.44
CA TYR A 143 5.62 0.74 -2.79
C TYR A 143 7.06 1.18 -2.99
N VAL A 144 8.05 0.26 -3.04
CA VAL A 144 9.44 0.60 -3.36
C VAL A 144 9.55 1.24 -4.75
N TYR A 145 8.95 0.63 -5.78
CA TYR A 145 8.99 1.20 -7.13
C TYR A 145 8.19 2.50 -7.23
N LEU A 146 7.05 2.61 -6.54
CA LEU A 146 6.27 3.85 -6.49
C LEU A 146 7.09 5.00 -5.88
N ASN A 147 7.76 4.76 -4.75
CA ASN A 147 8.64 5.72 -4.11
C ASN A 147 9.88 6.03 -4.95
N ALA A 148 10.38 5.07 -5.74
CA ALA A 148 11.43 5.34 -6.71
C ALA A 148 10.98 6.35 -7.78
N VAL A 149 9.75 6.26 -8.29
CA VAL A 149 9.19 7.27 -9.21
C VAL A 149 9.07 8.62 -8.52
N THR A 150 8.61 8.67 -7.26
CA THR A 150 8.57 9.90 -6.47
C THR A 150 9.96 10.52 -6.36
N GLY A 151 10.99 9.72 -6.11
CA GLY A 151 12.39 10.15 -6.03
C GLY A 151 12.95 10.74 -7.33
N THR A 152 12.32 10.46 -8.48
CA THR A 152 12.67 11.14 -9.75
C THR A 152 12.10 12.56 -9.87
N GLY A 153 11.34 13.05 -8.87
CA GLY A 153 10.61 14.31 -8.92
C GLY A 153 9.28 14.25 -9.67
N ALA A 154 8.89 13.07 -10.18
CA ALA A 154 7.68 12.90 -10.99
C ALA A 154 6.41 12.69 -10.14
N THR A 155 6.20 13.53 -9.12
CA THR A 155 5.07 13.41 -8.17
C THR A 155 3.71 13.50 -8.85
N ARG A 156 3.57 14.33 -9.89
CA ARG A 156 2.36 14.38 -10.73
C ARG A 156 2.05 13.04 -11.38
N THR A 157 3.07 12.35 -11.88
CA THR A 157 2.91 11.02 -12.50
C THR A 157 2.45 9.99 -11.48
N VAL A 158 3.02 10.02 -10.27
CA VAL A 158 2.60 9.16 -9.15
C VAL A 158 1.14 9.41 -8.78
N PHE A 159 0.71 10.68 -8.74
CA PHE A 159 -0.69 11.03 -8.52
C PHE A 159 -1.61 10.46 -9.62
N ILE A 160 -1.21 10.53 -10.89
CA ILE A 160 -1.97 9.92 -12.01
C ILE A 160 -2.09 8.40 -11.83
N PHE A 161 -1.00 7.72 -11.42
CA PHE A 161 -1.05 6.28 -11.11
C PHE A 161 -2.04 5.99 -9.97
N GLN A 162 -2.03 6.82 -8.93
CA GLN A 162 -2.97 6.71 -7.82
C GLN A 162 -4.42 6.84 -8.31
N VAL A 163 -4.73 7.85 -9.12
CA VAL A 163 -6.08 8.08 -9.64
C VAL A 163 -6.55 6.92 -10.52
N THR A 164 -5.74 6.48 -11.49
CA THR A 164 -6.10 5.38 -12.39
C THR A 164 -6.31 4.07 -11.65
N THR A 165 -5.44 3.78 -10.69
CA THR A 165 -5.57 2.59 -9.83
C THR A 165 -6.81 2.68 -8.94
N THR A 166 -7.10 3.86 -8.37
CA THR A 166 -8.30 4.08 -7.55
C THR A 166 -9.57 3.83 -8.34
N ILE A 167 -9.65 4.30 -9.58
CA ILE A 167 -10.82 4.05 -10.44
C ILE A 167 -11.03 2.55 -10.65
N ALA A 168 -9.96 1.81 -10.99
CA ALA A 168 -10.04 0.36 -11.14
C ALA A 168 -10.44 -0.35 -9.84
N TYR A 169 -9.88 0.09 -8.71
CA TYR A 169 -10.18 -0.42 -7.38
C TYR A 169 -11.66 -0.21 -7.00
N LEU A 170 -12.18 1.00 -7.19
CA LEU A 170 -13.57 1.32 -6.89
C LEU A 170 -14.55 0.56 -7.80
N PHE A 171 -14.16 0.37 -9.06
CA PHE A 171 -14.97 -0.45 -9.98
C PHE A 171 -15.03 -1.91 -9.51
N CYS A 172 -13.93 -2.48 -9.02
CA CYS A 172 -13.92 -3.81 -8.42
C CYS A 172 -14.77 -3.87 -7.15
N LEU A 173 -14.64 -2.90 -6.23
CA LEU A 173 -15.46 -2.86 -5.01
C LEU A 173 -16.96 -2.74 -5.34
N TRP A 174 -17.30 -1.91 -6.33
CA TRP A 174 -18.67 -1.77 -6.79
C TRP A 174 -19.19 -3.09 -7.37
N GLY A 175 -18.40 -3.80 -8.18
CA GLY A 175 -18.73 -5.11 -8.70
C GLY A 175 -18.99 -6.14 -7.59
N LEU A 176 -18.10 -6.20 -6.58
CA LEU A 176 -18.25 -7.11 -5.44
C LEU A 176 -19.50 -6.80 -4.61
N SER A 177 -19.90 -5.53 -4.51
CA SER A 177 -21.09 -5.15 -3.75
C SER A 177 -22.41 -5.65 -4.35
N HIS A 178 -22.39 -6.12 -5.60
CA HIS A 178 -23.56 -6.71 -6.28
C HIS A 178 -23.61 -8.23 -6.15
N TRP A 179 -22.53 -8.86 -5.67
CA TRP A 179 -22.44 -10.29 -5.48
C TRP A 179 -22.27 -10.60 -4.00
N ASN A 180 -22.96 -11.62 -3.50
CA ASN A 180 -22.80 -12.10 -2.11
C ASN A 180 -21.45 -12.82 -1.94
N VAL A 181 -20.37 -12.04 -1.90
CA VAL A 181 -19.01 -12.56 -1.74
C VAL A 181 -18.54 -12.43 -0.28
N PRO A 182 -17.68 -13.34 0.20
CA PRO A 182 -17.17 -13.27 1.55
C PRO A 182 -16.28 -12.03 1.77
N LEU A 183 -16.17 -11.57 3.01
CA LEU A 183 -15.35 -10.42 3.42
C LEU A 183 -13.90 -10.51 2.91
N ALA A 184 -13.32 -11.72 2.86
CA ALA A 184 -11.98 -11.94 2.35
C ALA A 184 -11.79 -11.49 0.88
N ALA A 185 -12.87 -11.53 0.06
CA ALA A 185 -12.80 -11.05 -1.31
C ALA A 185 -12.62 -9.52 -1.39
N TYR A 186 -13.23 -8.77 -0.46
CA TYR A 186 -13.01 -7.32 -0.36
C TYR A 186 -11.56 -7.01 0.01
N TRP A 187 -10.98 -7.74 0.95
CA TRP A 187 -9.56 -7.60 1.30
C TRP A 187 -8.63 -8.03 0.15
N ALA A 188 -9.05 -8.95 -0.71
CA ALA A 188 -8.28 -9.36 -1.87
C ALA A 188 -8.21 -8.26 -2.96
N VAL A 189 -9.11 -7.28 -2.99
CA VAL A 189 -9.01 -6.14 -3.92
C VAL A 189 -7.78 -5.29 -3.65
N GLU A 190 -7.25 -5.30 -2.44
CA GLU A 190 -5.98 -4.63 -2.11
C GLU A 190 -4.79 -5.16 -2.93
N TYR A 191 -4.81 -6.45 -3.34
CA TYR A 191 -3.80 -7.01 -4.24
C TYR A 191 -3.82 -6.30 -5.61
N LEU A 192 -5.02 -6.12 -6.17
CA LEU A 192 -5.16 -5.40 -7.43
C LEU A 192 -4.58 -4.00 -7.33
N TYR A 193 -4.88 -3.30 -6.22
CA TYR A 193 -4.42 -1.94 -5.98
C TYR A 193 -2.89 -1.86 -5.97
N VAL A 194 -2.20 -2.66 -5.17
CA VAL A 194 -0.74 -2.59 -5.05
C VAL A 194 -0.02 -3.12 -6.29
N ILE A 195 -0.57 -4.14 -6.96
CA ILE A 195 -0.01 -4.68 -8.20
C ILE A 195 -0.10 -3.64 -9.32
N LEU A 196 -1.24 -2.99 -9.50
CA LEU A 196 -1.42 -1.96 -10.53
C LEU A 196 -0.48 -0.77 -10.29
N LEU A 197 -0.37 -0.28 -9.06
CA LEU A 197 0.58 0.79 -8.72
C LEU A 197 2.02 0.39 -9.03
N GLY A 198 2.43 -0.79 -8.60
CA GLY A 198 3.78 -1.31 -8.83
C GLY A 198 4.09 -1.50 -10.32
N MET A 199 3.15 -2.04 -11.10
CA MET A 199 3.30 -2.22 -12.54
C MET A 199 3.46 -0.88 -13.27
N GLN A 200 2.61 0.11 -12.98
CA GLN A 200 2.71 1.45 -13.57
C GLN A 200 4.05 2.10 -13.23
N ALA A 201 4.51 1.98 -11.98
CA ALA A 201 5.79 2.51 -11.54
C ALA A 201 6.98 1.84 -12.25
N ILE A 202 6.97 0.50 -12.38
CA ILE A 202 8.03 -0.25 -13.09
C ILE A 202 8.07 0.13 -14.57
N ILE A 203 6.91 0.21 -15.23
CA ILE A 203 6.81 0.59 -16.64
C ILE A 203 7.41 1.99 -16.83
N TYR A 204 7.00 2.96 -16.02
CA TYR A 204 7.50 4.33 -16.08
C TYR A 204 9.02 4.41 -15.92
N LEU A 205 9.58 3.71 -14.90
CA LEU A 205 11.03 3.70 -14.67
C LEU A 205 11.79 3.08 -15.83
N LYS A 206 11.27 2.04 -16.49
CA LYS A 206 11.88 1.42 -17.65
C LYS A 206 11.91 2.35 -18.88
N TYR A 207 10.87 3.16 -19.08
CA TYR A 207 10.81 4.08 -20.23
C TYR A 207 11.64 5.35 -20.03
N LYS A 208 11.99 5.70 -18.79
CA LYS A 208 12.72 6.95 -18.47
C LYS A 208 14.22 6.74 -18.22
N GLN A 209 14.69 5.49 -18.17
CA GLN A 209 16.11 5.15 -18.14
C GLN A 209 16.71 5.09 -19.53
#